data_b16dee28d7fefbe4921b23e576ea5bdd
#
_entry.id   b16dee28d7fefbe4921b23e576ea5bdd
#
_cell.length_a   1.000
_cell.length_b   1.000
_cell.length_c   1.000
_cell.angle_alpha   90.00
_cell.angle_beta   90.00
_cell.angle_gamma   90.00
#
_symmetry.space_group_name_H-M   'P 1'
#
loop_
_entity.id
_entity.type
_entity.pdbx_description
1 polymer ?
#
loop_
_entity_poly.entity_id
_entity_poly.type
_entity_poly.pdbx_seq_one_letter_code
_entity_poly.pdbx_strand_id
1 'polypeptide(L)'
;MTVSIACVSGKGGVGKTTTVINLGAALAERGRRVLLVDCDPQSNLTSGVGLDPYDERPGVAAVIGGHVDAATAITETSWPNLWVLPASPDLSAVEGELRSSIDKELVLRDALRRDGARAGFDYVLFDTPPSFGFQTISALAAAGEVLIPVQMSGFAIRGLKEVLRTVHLVRGRLNPDLAILGIVPTFVNLRTRFSRQLLDGLCELANIRVFATVITPTVKLQETSLAGIPITAYASSSKAAAAYRELAGEIDADDAEVAAGV
;
A
#
# COMPACT_ATOMS: atom_id res chain seq x y z
N MET A 1 4.06 -18.65 0.99
CA MET A 1 4.26 -17.67 2.10
C MET A 1 3.51 -16.41 1.71
N THR A 2 2.84 -15.72 2.62
CA THR A 2 2.11 -14.47 2.30
C THR A 2 3.10 -13.31 2.24
N VAL A 3 3.17 -12.61 1.12
CA VAL A 3 3.95 -11.38 0.97
C VAL A 3 3.12 -10.20 1.51
N SER A 4 3.70 -9.35 2.34
CA SER A 4 2.99 -8.21 2.94
C SER A 4 3.75 -6.90 2.71
N ILE A 5 3.11 -5.95 2.01
CA ILE A 5 3.75 -4.74 1.49
C ILE A 5 3.01 -3.49 2.01
N ALA A 6 3.71 -2.61 2.72
CA ALA A 6 3.18 -1.29 3.09
C ALA A 6 3.57 -0.23 2.05
N CYS A 7 2.57 0.46 1.51
CA CYS A 7 2.76 1.57 0.59
C CYS A 7 2.88 2.89 1.37
N VAL A 8 4.08 3.47 1.43
CA VAL A 8 4.38 4.57 2.37
C VAL A 8 5.00 5.78 1.67
N SER A 9 4.51 6.96 2.01
CA SER A 9 5.12 8.23 1.63
C SER A 9 4.72 9.34 2.59
N GLY A 10 5.64 10.21 2.95
CA GLY A 10 5.38 11.37 3.82
C GLY A 10 4.68 12.54 3.12
N LYS A 11 4.28 12.40 1.85
CA LYS A 11 3.60 13.44 1.07
C LYS A 11 2.26 12.96 0.59
N GLY A 12 1.23 13.80 0.72
CA GLY A 12 -0.09 13.55 0.11
C GLY A 12 -0.06 13.66 -1.42
N GLY A 13 -0.96 12.94 -2.09
CA GLY A 13 -1.14 13.05 -3.53
C GLY A 13 -0.02 12.45 -4.40
N VAL A 14 0.86 11.62 -3.85
CA VAL A 14 1.90 10.91 -4.62
C VAL A 14 1.43 9.63 -5.29
N GLY A 15 0.17 9.24 -5.07
CA GLY A 15 -0.43 8.04 -5.67
C GLY A 15 -0.31 6.77 -4.81
N LYS A 16 -0.18 6.86 -3.48
CA LYS A 16 -0.17 5.68 -2.59
C LYS A 16 -1.42 4.82 -2.78
N THR A 17 -2.58 5.33 -2.42
CA THR A 17 -3.88 4.65 -2.55
C THR A 17 -4.12 4.14 -3.96
N THR A 18 -3.85 4.99 -4.96
CA THR A 18 -3.95 4.61 -6.38
C THR A 18 -3.04 3.43 -6.71
N THR A 19 -1.82 3.41 -6.16
CA THR A 19 -0.88 2.30 -6.37
C THR A 19 -1.36 1.03 -5.67
N VAL A 20 -1.82 1.11 -4.42
CA VAL A 20 -2.32 -0.06 -3.67
C VAL A 20 -3.51 -0.71 -4.38
N ILE A 21 -4.50 0.08 -4.80
CA ILE A 21 -5.69 -0.44 -5.50
C ILE A 21 -5.29 -1.10 -6.82
N ASN A 22 -4.52 -0.41 -7.66
CA ASN A 22 -4.26 -0.86 -9.02
C ASN A 22 -3.19 -1.95 -9.10
N LEU A 23 -2.20 -1.95 -8.19
CA LEU A 23 -1.28 -3.05 -8.01
C LEU A 23 -2.02 -4.29 -7.51
N GLY A 24 -2.88 -4.14 -6.49
CA GLY A 24 -3.68 -5.23 -5.97
C GLY A 24 -4.57 -5.87 -7.04
N ALA A 25 -5.25 -5.05 -7.84
CA ALA A 25 -6.08 -5.52 -8.95
C ALA A 25 -5.24 -6.21 -10.04
N ALA A 26 -4.05 -5.70 -10.36
CA ALA A 26 -3.17 -6.31 -11.35
C ALA A 26 -2.57 -7.64 -10.88
N LEU A 27 -2.24 -7.78 -9.58
CA LEU A 27 -1.86 -9.07 -8.98
C LEU A 27 -3.03 -10.06 -8.99
N ALA A 28 -4.24 -9.59 -8.70
CA ALA A 28 -5.45 -10.40 -8.74
C ALA A 28 -5.77 -10.92 -10.16
N GLU A 29 -5.55 -10.11 -11.22
CA GLU A 29 -5.61 -10.55 -12.63
C GLU A 29 -4.61 -11.67 -12.94
N ARG A 30 -3.48 -11.74 -12.23
CA ARG A 30 -2.48 -12.81 -12.34
C ARG A 30 -2.85 -14.08 -11.57
N GLY A 31 -4.05 -14.10 -10.97
CA GLY A 31 -4.56 -15.23 -10.18
C GLY A 31 -4.10 -15.24 -8.72
N ARG A 32 -3.44 -14.17 -8.25
CA ARG A 32 -3.05 -14.04 -6.85
C ARG A 32 -4.23 -13.63 -5.97
N ARG A 33 -4.34 -14.21 -4.79
CA ARG A 33 -5.32 -13.80 -3.77
C ARG A 33 -4.76 -12.60 -3.01
N VAL A 34 -5.41 -11.45 -3.12
CA VAL A 34 -4.90 -10.17 -2.62
C VAL A 34 -5.84 -9.58 -1.59
N LEU A 35 -5.30 -9.23 -0.41
CA LEU A 35 -5.97 -8.45 0.61
C LEU A 35 -5.42 -7.02 0.60
N LEU A 36 -6.30 -6.05 0.45
CA LEU A 36 -5.99 -4.63 0.66
C LEU A 36 -6.37 -4.27 2.10
N VAL A 37 -5.52 -3.52 2.80
CA VAL A 37 -5.78 -3.02 4.15
C VAL A 37 -5.74 -1.51 4.14
N ASP A 38 -6.87 -0.87 4.39
CA ASP A 38 -6.98 0.59 4.42
C ASP A 38 -6.64 1.12 5.82
N CYS A 39 -5.44 1.67 5.97
CA CYS A 39 -4.98 2.28 7.23
C CYS A 39 -5.15 3.81 7.26
N ASP A 40 -5.78 4.42 6.24
CA ASP A 40 -6.02 5.86 6.20
C ASP A 40 -7.44 6.19 6.71
N PRO A 41 -7.61 7.00 7.77
CA PRO A 41 -8.94 7.44 8.24
C PRO A 41 -9.76 8.18 7.17
N GLN A 42 -9.12 8.66 6.09
CA GLN A 42 -9.83 9.24 4.94
C GLN A 42 -10.55 8.19 4.09
N SER A 43 -10.28 6.90 4.29
CA SER A 43 -10.96 5.76 3.66
C SER A 43 -10.99 5.81 2.13
N ASN A 44 -9.94 6.39 1.52
CA ASN A 44 -9.86 6.57 0.08
C ASN A 44 -9.69 5.24 -0.67
N LEU A 45 -9.02 4.26 -0.05
CA LEU A 45 -8.91 2.92 -0.62
C LEU A 45 -10.26 2.22 -0.58
N THR A 46 -10.95 2.28 0.55
CA THR A 46 -12.28 1.71 0.75
C THR A 46 -13.27 2.22 -0.31
N SER A 47 -13.35 3.54 -0.49
CA SER A 47 -14.16 4.15 -1.54
C SER A 47 -13.69 3.78 -2.94
N GLY A 48 -12.36 3.71 -3.14
CA GLY A 48 -11.74 3.41 -4.42
C GLY A 48 -11.92 1.96 -4.91
N VAL A 49 -12.39 1.06 -4.04
CA VAL A 49 -12.81 -0.31 -4.39
C VAL A 49 -14.34 -0.47 -4.40
N GLY A 50 -15.09 0.65 -4.36
CA GLY A 50 -16.53 0.67 -4.51
C GLY A 50 -17.33 0.40 -3.22
N LEU A 51 -16.70 0.52 -2.05
CA LEU A 51 -17.39 0.37 -0.76
C LEU A 51 -17.69 1.73 -0.14
N ASP A 52 -18.80 1.83 0.58
CA ASP A 52 -19.13 3.03 1.36
C ASP A 52 -18.39 3.00 2.71
N PRO A 53 -17.50 3.98 3.00
CA PRO A 53 -16.77 4.04 4.26
C PRO A 53 -17.67 4.41 5.47
N TYR A 54 -18.89 4.86 5.23
CA TYR A 54 -19.90 5.19 6.26
C TYR A 54 -20.90 4.04 6.53
N ASP A 55 -20.72 2.92 5.87
CA ASP A 55 -21.49 1.70 6.12
C ASP A 55 -21.13 1.13 7.51
N GLU A 56 -22.11 0.47 8.16
CA GLU A 56 -21.95 -0.12 9.51
C GLU A 56 -21.06 -1.39 9.54
N ARG A 57 -20.42 -1.75 8.42
CA ARG A 57 -19.52 -2.91 8.38
C ARG A 57 -18.29 -2.71 9.27
N PRO A 58 -17.83 -3.75 9.96
CA PRO A 58 -16.58 -3.67 10.72
C PRO A 58 -15.39 -3.45 9.77
N GLY A 59 -14.41 -2.69 10.23
CA GLY A 59 -13.18 -2.41 9.49
C GLY A 59 -11.95 -2.41 10.40
N VAL A 60 -10.86 -1.81 9.91
CA VAL A 60 -9.58 -1.72 10.64
C VAL A 60 -9.78 -1.16 12.04
N ALA A 61 -10.64 -0.14 12.23
CA ALA A 61 -10.94 0.44 13.53
C ALA A 61 -11.46 -0.60 14.53
N ALA A 62 -12.46 -1.39 14.14
CA ALA A 62 -13.04 -2.43 14.99
C ALA A 62 -12.05 -3.57 15.29
N VAL A 63 -11.18 -3.90 14.33
CA VAL A 63 -10.14 -4.93 14.48
C VAL A 63 -9.07 -4.49 15.46
N ILE A 64 -8.52 -3.29 15.33
CA ILE A 64 -7.48 -2.78 16.25
C ILE A 64 -8.03 -2.41 17.62
N GLY A 65 -9.33 -2.06 17.71
CA GLY A 65 -10.05 -1.88 18.97
C GLY A 65 -10.37 -3.20 19.69
N GLY A 66 -10.14 -4.36 19.03
CA GLY A 66 -10.42 -5.67 19.60
C GLY A 66 -11.91 -6.04 19.67
N HIS A 67 -12.75 -5.37 18.90
CA HIS A 67 -14.20 -5.59 18.88
C HIS A 67 -14.61 -6.74 17.94
N VAL A 68 -13.82 -7.01 16.91
CA VAL A 68 -14.04 -8.10 15.95
C VAL A 68 -12.71 -8.70 15.49
N ASP A 69 -12.74 -9.96 15.07
CA ASP A 69 -11.61 -10.62 14.44
C ASP A 69 -11.38 -10.10 13.02
N ALA A 70 -10.12 -10.04 12.59
CA ALA A 70 -9.76 -9.53 11.27
C ALA A 70 -10.45 -10.31 10.14
N ALA A 71 -10.58 -11.63 10.29
CA ALA A 71 -11.25 -12.48 9.30
C ALA A 71 -12.73 -12.10 9.10
N THR A 72 -13.43 -11.64 10.15
CA THR A 72 -14.82 -11.20 10.09
C THR A 72 -14.96 -9.85 9.39
N ALA A 73 -13.96 -8.97 9.53
CA ALA A 73 -13.98 -7.63 8.96
C ALA A 73 -13.52 -7.58 7.49
N ILE A 74 -12.83 -8.63 7.00
CA ILE A 74 -12.42 -8.71 5.60
C ILE A 74 -13.66 -8.87 4.71
N THR A 75 -13.77 -8.00 3.72
CA THR A 75 -14.90 -7.92 2.79
C THR A 75 -14.44 -8.25 1.37
N GLU A 76 -15.22 -9.03 0.64
CA GLU A 76 -15.00 -9.24 -0.79
C GLU A 76 -15.30 -7.95 -1.56
N THR A 77 -14.47 -7.66 -2.56
CA THR A 77 -14.75 -6.60 -3.52
C THR A 77 -15.49 -7.15 -4.74
N SER A 78 -15.95 -6.27 -5.62
CA SER A 78 -16.53 -6.68 -6.91
C SER A 78 -15.50 -7.30 -7.89
N TRP A 79 -14.23 -7.36 -7.52
CA TRP A 79 -13.14 -7.87 -8.37
C TRP A 79 -12.72 -9.27 -7.92
N PRO A 80 -12.63 -10.22 -8.83
CA PRO A 80 -12.17 -11.56 -8.51
C PRO A 80 -10.78 -11.53 -7.85
N ASN A 81 -10.58 -12.35 -6.81
CA ASN A 81 -9.33 -12.50 -6.07
C ASN A 81 -8.84 -11.23 -5.34
N LEU A 82 -9.71 -10.24 -5.12
CA LEU A 82 -9.40 -9.01 -4.42
C LEU A 82 -10.35 -8.79 -3.24
N TRP A 83 -9.81 -8.70 -2.05
CA TRP A 83 -10.52 -8.42 -0.79
C TRP A 83 -10.00 -7.14 -0.17
N VAL A 84 -10.78 -6.58 0.74
CA VAL A 84 -10.38 -5.41 1.51
C VAL A 84 -10.73 -5.56 2.98
N LEU A 85 -9.84 -5.12 3.85
CA LEU A 85 -10.12 -4.76 5.23
C LEU A 85 -10.34 -3.24 5.24
N PRO A 86 -11.60 -2.77 5.30
CA PRO A 86 -11.93 -1.37 5.04
C PRO A 86 -11.56 -0.46 6.22
N ALA A 87 -11.33 0.82 5.94
CA ALA A 87 -11.30 1.87 6.95
C ALA A 87 -12.68 2.56 7.08
N SER A 88 -12.84 3.22 8.21
CA SER A 88 -13.91 4.20 8.46
C SER A 88 -13.31 5.43 9.15
N PRO A 89 -14.03 6.57 9.20
CA PRO A 89 -13.59 7.76 9.96
C PRO A 89 -13.28 7.48 11.43
N ASP A 90 -13.90 6.45 12.01
CA ASP A 90 -13.68 6.02 13.40
C ASP A 90 -12.24 5.59 13.68
N LEU A 91 -11.47 5.24 12.64
CA LEU A 91 -10.06 4.87 12.79
C LEU A 91 -9.23 5.96 13.47
N SER A 92 -9.63 7.24 13.33
CA SER A 92 -9.00 8.35 14.05
C SER A 92 -9.27 8.31 15.57
N ALA A 93 -10.44 7.84 16.00
CA ALA A 93 -10.83 7.78 17.40
C ALA A 93 -10.09 6.66 18.14
N VAL A 94 -9.92 5.51 17.50
CA VAL A 94 -9.26 4.33 18.11
C VAL A 94 -7.80 4.60 18.51
N GLU A 95 -7.08 5.47 17.82
CA GLU A 95 -5.74 5.89 18.25
C GLU A 95 -5.79 6.53 19.64
N GLY A 96 -6.84 7.30 19.93
CA GLY A 96 -7.07 7.91 21.25
C GLY A 96 -7.31 6.87 22.35
N GLU A 97 -8.08 5.85 22.06
CA GLU A 97 -8.41 4.77 23.00
C GLU A 97 -7.17 3.91 23.33
N LEU A 98 -6.31 3.68 22.34
CA LEU A 98 -5.08 2.92 22.49
C LEU A 98 -3.91 3.68 23.13
N ARG A 99 -4.07 4.96 23.51
CA ARG A 99 -2.96 5.78 24.03
C ARG A 99 -2.26 5.18 25.25
N SER A 100 -3.00 4.49 26.12
CA SER A 100 -2.47 3.86 27.32
C SER A 100 -2.02 2.40 27.10
N SER A 101 -2.24 1.85 25.89
CA SER A 101 -1.86 0.47 25.59
C SER A 101 -0.36 0.38 25.32
N ILE A 102 0.27 -0.61 25.94
CA ILE A 102 1.64 -1.00 25.62
C ILE A 102 1.60 -1.69 24.24
N ASP A 103 2.59 -1.41 23.40
CA ASP A 103 2.74 -2.02 22.08
C ASP A 103 1.56 -1.78 21.12
N LYS A 104 0.87 -0.66 21.27
CA LYS A 104 -0.28 -0.29 20.41
C LYS A 104 0.02 -0.35 18.91
N GLU A 105 1.25 -0.10 18.52
CA GLU A 105 1.71 -0.16 17.15
C GLU A 105 1.74 -1.60 16.58
N LEU A 106 1.69 -2.60 17.44
CA LEU A 106 1.70 -4.02 17.06
C LEU A 106 0.30 -4.63 16.95
N VAL A 107 -0.74 -3.94 17.40
CA VAL A 107 -2.10 -4.47 17.48
C VAL A 107 -2.62 -4.93 16.11
N LEU A 108 -2.40 -4.15 15.04
CA LEU A 108 -2.79 -4.54 13.68
C LEU A 108 -2.07 -5.81 13.22
N ARG A 109 -0.76 -5.88 13.44
CA ARG A 109 0.05 -7.06 13.12
C ARG A 109 -0.48 -8.30 13.82
N ASP A 110 -0.73 -8.18 15.11
CA ASP A 110 -1.11 -9.29 15.95
C ASP A 110 -2.55 -9.75 15.65
N ALA A 111 -3.46 -8.82 15.33
CA ALA A 111 -4.80 -9.14 14.87
C ALA A 111 -4.79 -9.90 13.53
N LEU A 112 -3.99 -9.46 12.56
CA LEU A 112 -3.88 -10.14 11.26
C LEU A 112 -3.19 -11.52 11.35
N ARG A 113 -2.36 -11.76 12.39
CA ARG A 113 -1.68 -13.05 12.64
C ARG A 113 -2.54 -14.01 13.41
N ARG A 114 -3.29 -13.52 14.41
CA ARG A 114 -3.97 -14.33 15.43
C ARG A 114 -4.89 -15.39 14.82
N ASP A 115 -5.72 -15.01 13.87
CA ASP A 115 -6.77 -15.87 13.34
C ASP A 115 -6.42 -16.44 11.97
N GLY A 116 -5.14 -16.36 11.58
CA GLY A 116 -4.72 -16.75 10.24
C GLY A 116 -5.38 -15.92 9.13
N ALA A 117 -5.95 -14.74 9.47
CA ALA A 117 -6.73 -13.93 8.55
C ALA A 117 -5.97 -13.63 7.24
N ARG A 118 -4.65 -13.45 7.32
CA ARG A 118 -3.81 -13.25 6.15
C ARG A 118 -3.32 -14.55 5.48
N ALA A 119 -3.41 -15.71 6.14
CA ALA A 119 -2.86 -16.97 5.61
C ALA A 119 -3.56 -17.47 4.35
N GLY A 120 -4.76 -16.97 4.06
CA GLY A 120 -5.49 -17.27 2.83
C GLY A 120 -5.13 -16.40 1.63
N PHE A 121 -4.19 -15.45 1.78
CA PHE A 121 -3.79 -14.51 0.73
C PHE A 121 -2.34 -14.70 0.31
N ASP A 122 -2.07 -14.50 -0.98
CA ASP A 122 -0.72 -14.47 -1.51
C ASP A 122 -0.07 -13.11 -1.18
N TYR A 123 -0.85 -12.03 -1.29
CA TYR A 123 -0.42 -10.66 -1.01
C TYR A 123 -1.33 -9.95 -0.02
N VAL A 124 -0.72 -9.18 0.89
CA VAL A 124 -1.41 -8.20 1.75
C VAL A 124 -0.81 -6.83 1.51
N LEU A 125 -1.59 -5.88 0.99
CA LEU A 125 -1.14 -4.53 0.65
C LEU A 125 -1.76 -3.52 1.61
N PHE A 126 -0.93 -2.78 2.34
CA PHE A 126 -1.38 -1.73 3.27
C PHE A 126 -1.32 -0.36 2.60
N ASP A 127 -2.44 0.35 2.58
CA ASP A 127 -2.48 1.78 2.26
C ASP A 127 -2.34 2.61 3.53
N THR A 128 -1.50 3.63 3.51
CA THR A 128 -1.19 4.44 4.69
C THR A 128 -1.53 5.92 4.48
N PRO A 129 -1.87 6.67 5.55
CA PRO A 129 -2.05 8.11 5.45
C PRO A 129 -0.75 8.84 5.05
N PRO A 130 -0.82 10.12 4.61
CA PRO A 130 0.35 10.89 4.24
C PRO A 130 1.10 11.47 5.46
N SER A 131 1.23 10.68 6.52
CA SER A 131 1.90 11.05 7.76
C SER A 131 2.63 9.84 8.34
N PHE A 132 3.55 10.07 9.25
CA PHE A 132 4.25 9.00 9.97
C PHE A 132 3.69 8.81 11.39
N GLY A 133 2.36 8.92 11.52
CA GLY A 133 1.63 8.70 12.76
C GLY A 133 1.42 7.21 13.07
N PHE A 134 0.55 6.96 14.05
CA PHE A 134 0.22 5.64 14.57
C PHE A 134 -0.15 4.64 13.44
N GLN A 135 -1.04 5.02 12.53
CA GLN A 135 -1.53 4.14 11.46
C GLN A 135 -0.40 3.69 10.52
N THR A 136 0.48 4.62 10.13
CA THR A 136 1.64 4.28 9.28
C THR A 136 2.63 3.39 10.01
N ILE A 137 2.91 3.65 11.28
CA ILE A 137 3.81 2.82 12.08
C ILE A 137 3.22 1.43 12.29
N SER A 138 1.90 1.32 12.55
CA SER A 138 1.21 0.03 12.67
C SER A 138 1.24 -0.78 11.38
N ALA A 139 1.03 -0.15 10.23
CA ALA A 139 1.17 -0.80 8.94
C ALA A 139 2.60 -1.31 8.68
N LEU A 140 3.62 -0.50 8.99
CA LEU A 140 5.03 -0.89 8.88
C LEU A 140 5.42 -2.02 9.85
N ALA A 141 4.82 -2.05 11.04
CA ALA A 141 5.02 -3.12 12.01
C ALA A 141 4.39 -4.44 11.54
N ALA A 142 3.34 -4.39 10.73
CA ALA A 142 2.62 -5.56 10.20
C ALA A 142 3.16 -6.06 8.86
N ALA A 143 3.83 -5.21 8.08
CA ALA A 143 4.35 -5.52 6.76
C ALA A 143 5.71 -6.24 6.82
N GLY A 144 6.03 -7.03 5.78
CA GLY A 144 7.36 -7.56 5.54
C GLY A 144 8.20 -6.61 4.70
N GLU A 145 7.55 -5.82 3.85
CA GLU A 145 8.21 -4.98 2.87
C GLU A 145 7.56 -3.60 2.73
N VAL A 146 8.34 -2.63 2.24
CA VAL A 146 7.90 -1.26 2.00
C VAL A 146 8.04 -0.90 0.53
N LEU A 147 6.92 -0.52 -0.08
CA LEU A 147 6.86 0.08 -1.41
C LEU A 147 6.76 1.60 -1.28
N ILE A 148 7.63 2.33 -1.98
CA ILE A 148 7.73 3.79 -1.82
C ILE A 148 7.35 4.49 -3.12
N PRO A 149 6.10 4.96 -3.29
CA PRO A 149 5.75 5.82 -4.42
C PRO A 149 6.42 7.19 -4.27
N VAL A 150 7.19 7.58 -5.30
CA VAL A 150 7.89 8.86 -5.31
C VAL A 150 7.45 9.69 -6.50
N GLN A 151 6.73 10.79 -6.22
CA GLN A 151 6.39 11.75 -7.24
C GLN A 151 7.64 12.48 -7.74
N MET A 152 7.87 12.49 -9.07
CA MET A 152 8.99 13.18 -9.70
C MET A 152 8.84 14.70 -9.61
N SER A 153 9.27 15.28 -8.49
CA SER A 153 9.20 16.70 -8.16
C SER A 153 10.46 17.14 -7.40
N GLY A 154 10.70 18.45 -7.31
CA GLY A 154 11.87 18.98 -6.59
C GLY A 154 11.99 18.59 -5.10
N PHE A 155 10.93 18.06 -4.51
CA PHE A 155 10.92 17.61 -3.10
C PHE A 155 11.03 16.07 -2.96
N ALA A 156 11.21 15.33 -4.05
CA ALA A 156 11.25 13.87 -4.06
C ALA A 156 12.27 13.29 -3.08
N ILE A 157 13.49 13.79 -3.11
CA ILE A 157 14.61 13.31 -2.26
C ILE A 157 14.33 13.57 -0.78
N ARG A 158 13.74 14.72 -0.43
CA ARG A 158 13.41 15.03 0.97
C ARG A 158 12.36 14.06 1.51
N GLY A 159 11.27 13.83 0.75
CA GLY A 159 10.24 12.89 1.16
C GLY A 159 10.76 11.46 1.30
N LEU A 160 11.64 11.03 0.38
CA LEU A 160 12.29 9.72 0.46
C LEU A 160 13.13 9.58 1.75
N LYS A 161 13.95 10.57 2.11
CA LYS A 161 14.74 10.55 3.35
C LYS A 161 13.88 10.39 4.61
N GLU A 162 12.72 11.01 4.65
CA GLU A 162 11.77 10.88 5.77
C GLU A 162 11.22 9.45 5.87
N VAL A 163 10.85 8.84 4.74
CA VAL A 163 10.43 7.43 4.70
C VAL A 163 11.55 6.51 5.21
N LEU A 164 12.75 6.65 4.66
CA LEU A 164 13.89 5.81 5.03
C LEU A 164 14.23 5.91 6.53
N ARG A 165 14.17 7.12 7.09
CA ARG A 165 14.36 7.33 8.54
C ARG A 165 13.29 6.59 9.34
N THR A 166 12.03 6.66 8.93
CA THR A 166 10.92 5.99 9.63
C THR A 166 11.07 4.47 9.55
N VAL A 167 11.38 3.92 8.38
CA VAL A 167 11.66 2.49 8.21
C VAL A 167 12.79 2.05 9.11
N HIS A 168 13.89 2.81 9.19
CA HIS A 168 15.00 2.50 10.09
C HIS A 168 14.59 2.47 11.57
N LEU A 169 13.75 3.41 12.02
CA LEU A 169 13.23 3.44 13.39
C LEU A 169 12.31 2.24 13.68
N VAL A 170 11.45 1.87 12.74
CA VAL A 170 10.56 0.70 12.90
C VAL A 170 11.37 -0.59 12.93
N ARG A 171 12.37 -0.74 12.06
CA ARG A 171 13.31 -1.88 12.11
C ARG A 171 13.99 -2.03 13.47
N GLY A 172 14.43 -0.95 14.03
CA GLY A 172 15.19 -0.97 15.28
C GLY A 172 14.36 -1.32 16.51
N ARG A 173 13.00 -1.25 16.45
CA ARG A 173 12.16 -1.35 17.64
C ARG A 173 10.98 -2.30 17.51
N LEU A 174 10.34 -2.37 16.35
CA LEU A 174 9.03 -3.02 16.18
C LEU A 174 9.06 -4.18 15.19
N ASN A 175 9.84 -4.06 14.10
CA ASN A 175 9.87 -5.05 13.03
C ASN A 175 11.28 -5.16 12.41
N PRO A 176 12.18 -5.95 13.01
CA PRO A 176 13.58 -6.08 12.55
C PRO A 176 13.72 -6.59 11.12
N ASP A 177 12.76 -7.39 10.66
CA ASP A 177 12.79 -8.04 9.34
C ASP A 177 12.19 -7.17 8.22
N LEU A 178 11.69 -5.96 8.53
CA LEU A 178 11.08 -5.07 7.55
C LEU A 178 12.09 -4.72 6.46
N ALA A 179 11.84 -5.11 5.22
CA ALA A 179 12.67 -4.81 4.05
C ALA A 179 12.13 -3.61 3.26
N ILE A 180 12.97 -3.02 2.41
CA ILE A 180 12.52 -2.05 1.41
C ILE A 180 12.45 -2.79 0.08
N LEU A 181 11.24 -2.97 -0.44
CA LEU A 181 10.98 -3.61 -1.74
C LEU A 181 11.51 -2.74 -2.88
N GLY A 182 11.22 -1.44 -2.83
CA GLY A 182 11.72 -0.51 -3.84
C GLY A 182 10.93 0.79 -3.94
N ILE A 183 11.40 1.62 -4.88
CA ILE A 183 10.79 2.92 -5.22
C ILE A 183 10.02 2.76 -6.52
N VAL A 184 8.74 3.19 -6.52
CA VAL A 184 7.92 3.33 -7.74
C VAL A 184 7.88 4.80 -8.14
N PRO A 185 8.50 5.18 -9.28
CA PRO A 185 8.40 6.54 -9.78
C PRO A 185 6.98 6.85 -10.24
N THR A 186 6.36 7.89 -9.68
CA THR A 186 5.00 8.31 -10.01
C THR A 186 4.97 9.72 -10.60
N PHE A 187 3.90 10.03 -11.33
CA PHE A 187 3.72 11.31 -12.02
C PHE A 187 4.90 11.69 -12.92
N VAL A 188 5.52 10.67 -13.53
CA VAL A 188 6.69 10.85 -14.39
C VAL A 188 6.27 11.42 -15.75
N ASN A 189 6.79 12.59 -16.08
CA ASN A 189 6.67 13.13 -17.43
C ASN A 189 7.97 12.86 -18.20
N LEU A 190 8.03 11.75 -18.91
CA LEU A 190 9.21 11.32 -19.68
C LEU A 190 9.64 12.29 -20.79
N ARG A 191 8.79 13.28 -21.14
CA ARG A 191 9.11 14.30 -22.15
C ARG A 191 10.04 15.39 -21.63
N THR A 192 10.16 15.56 -20.29
CA THR A 192 10.97 16.61 -19.68
C THR A 192 12.36 16.08 -19.32
N ARG A 193 13.40 16.90 -19.56
CA ARG A 193 14.76 16.61 -19.09
C ARG A 193 14.82 16.50 -17.58
N PHE A 194 14.09 17.34 -16.88
CA PHE A 194 14.02 17.36 -15.42
C PHE A 194 13.59 16.00 -14.82
N SER A 195 12.50 15.41 -15.33
CA SER A 195 12.02 14.11 -14.84
C SER A 195 13.04 13.00 -15.08
N ARG A 196 13.74 13.00 -16.21
CA ARG A 196 14.79 12.01 -16.51
C ARG A 196 15.97 12.17 -15.56
N GLN A 197 16.52 13.37 -15.41
CA GLN A 197 17.62 13.65 -14.49
C GLN A 197 17.28 13.29 -13.03
N LEU A 198 16.04 13.52 -12.61
CA LEU A 198 15.60 13.17 -11.28
C LEU A 198 15.50 11.64 -11.09
N LEU A 199 15.06 10.93 -12.12
CA LEU A 199 15.01 9.47 -12.14
C LEU A 199 16.42 8.88 -12.06
N ASP A 200 17.34 9.37 -12.90
CA ASP A 200 18.75 8.96 -12.88
C ASP A 200 19.37 9.22 -11.49
N GLY A 201 19.12 10.41 -10.92
CA GLY A 201 19.61 10.76 -9.59
C GLY A 201 19.01 9.92 -8.46
N LEU A 202 17.77 9.44 -8.59
CA LEU A 202 17.20 8.50 -7.62
C LEU A 202 17.89 7.14 -7.68
N CYS A 203 18.19 6.64 -8.87
CA CYS A 203 18.92 5.38 -9.05
C CYS A 203 20.33 5.44 -8.44
N GLU A 204 21.02 6.59 -8.55
CA GLU A 204 22.36 6.77 -8.02
C GLU A 204 22.41 6.98 -6.48
N LEU A 205 21.43 7.72 -5.95
CA LEU A 205 21.48 8.18 -4.55
C LEU A 205 20.95 7.16 -3.54
N ALA A 206 20.07 6.24 -3.95
CA ALA A 206 19.29 5.51 -2.97
C ALA A 206 19.95 4.23 -2.47
N ASN A 207 20.86 3.61 -3.23
CA ASN A 207 21.28 2.22 -3.02
C ASN A 207 20.08 1.28 -2.73
N ILE A 208 18.93 1.65 -3.31
CA ILE A 208 17.63 1.00 -3.17
C ILE A 208 17.13 0.74 -4.57
N ARG A 209 16.49 -0.40 -4.79
CA ARG A 209 15.85 -0.71 -6.05
C ARG A 209 14.89 0.41 -6.48
N VAL A 210 15.00 0.86 -7.72
CA VAL A 210 13.99 1.67 -8.40
C VAL A 210 13.34 0.79 -9.46
N PHE A 211 12.02 0.61 -9.40
CA PHE A 211 11.29 -0.18 -10.37
C PHE A 211 11.44 0.41 -11.78
N ALA A 212 11.57 -0.47 -12.78
CA ALA A 212 11.65 -0.05 -14.18
C ALA A 212 10.32 0.56 -14.64
N THR A 213 9.22 0.07 -14.08
CA THR A 213 7.87 0.61 -14.33
C THR A 213 7.73 2.00 -13.75
N VAL A 214 7.23 2.94 -14.56
CA VAL A 214 6.92 4.32 -14.15
C VAL A 214 5.42 4.62 -14.33
N ILE A 215 4.82 5.25 -13.33
CA ILE A 215 3.41 5.65 -13.40
C ILE A 215 3.31 7.08 -13.94
N THR A 216 2.76 7.23 -15.15
CA THR A 216 2.56 8.54 -15.77
C THR A 216 1.22 9.15 -15.33
N PRO A 217 1.14 10.49 -15.22
CA PRO A 217 -0.12 11.15 -14.87
C PRO A 217 -1.17 10.95 -15.96
N THR A 218 -2.38 10.61 -15.56
CA THR A 218 -3.53 10.48 -16.46
C THR A 218 -4.83 10.78 -15.72
N VAL A 219 -5.76 11.45 -16.40
CA VAL A 219 -7.10 11.73 -15.87
C VAL A 219 -7.86 10.44 -15.55
N LYS A 220 -7.63 9.37 -16.30
CA LYS A 220 -8.27 8.07 -16.06
C LYS A 220 -8.03 7.51 -14.66
N LEU A 221 -6.86 7.73 -14.07
CA LEU A 221 -6.59 7.32 -12.67
C LEU A 221 -7.38 8.17 -11.66
N GLN A 222 -7.73 9.41 -12.00
CA GLN A 222 -8.62 10.24 -11.16
C GLN A 222 -10.08 9.78 -11.29
N GLU A 223 -10.50 9.46 -12.51
CA GLU A 223 -11.84 8.94 -12.80
C GLU A 223 -12.10 7.60 -12.08
N THR A 224 -11.11 6.71 -12.01
CA THR A 224 -11.23 5.42 -11.30
C THR A 224 -11.49 5.59 -9.81
N SER A 225 -10.87 6.58 -9.17
CA SER A 225 -11.10 6.87 -7.74
C SER A 225 -12.54 7.31 -7.45
N LEU A 226 -13.17 8.03 -8.39
CA LEU A 226 -14.57 8.42 -8.28
C LEU A 226 -15.54 7.28 -8.61
N ALA A 227 -15.13 6.41 -9.54
CA ALA A 227 -15.95 5.30 -10.00
C ALA A 227 -15.90 4.08 -9.05
N GLY A 228 -14.96 4.04 -8.12
CA GLY A 228 -14.73 2.86 -7.25
C GLY A 228 -14.24 1.63 -8.03
N ILE A 229 -13.51 1.83 -9.13
CA ILE A 229 -13.16 0.78 -10.10
C ILE A 229 -11.65 0.85 -10.41
N PRO A 230 -10.89 -0.27 -10.32
CA PRO A 230 -9.48 -0.29 -10.69
C PRO A 230 -9.26 0.04 -12.18
N ILE A 231 -8.10 0.64 -12.50
CA ILE A 231 -7.77 1.04 -13.88
C ILE A 231 -7.73 -0.14 -14.86
N THR A 232 -7.38 -1.32 -14.36
CA THR A 232 -7.30 -2.54 -15.16
C THR A 232 -8.67 -2.97 -15.70
N ALA A 233 -9.73 -2.60 -15.02
CA ALA A 233 -11.10 -2.82 -15.46
C ALA A 233 -11.73 -1.58 -16.10
N TYR A 234 -11.52 -0.39 -15.52
CA TYR A 234 -12.08 0.86 -16.03
C TYR A 234 -11.57 1.22 -17.43
N ALA A 235 -10.26 1.05 -17.66
CA ALA A 235 -9.62 1.36 -18.92
C ALA A 235 -8.48 0.35 -19.22
N SER A 236 -8.86 -0.90 -19.40
CA SER A 236 -7.96 -2.07 -19.49
C SER A 236 -6.84 -1.94 -20.53
N SER A 237 -7.10 -1.29 -21.66
CA SER A 237 -6.11 -1.04 -22.73
C SER A 237 -5.29 0.24 -22.52
N SER A 238 -5.45 0.96 -21.42
CA SER A 238 -4.72 2.19 -21.15
C SER A 238 -3.26 1.94 -20.79
N LYS A 239 -2.40 2.93 -21.04
CA LYS A 239 -1.00 2.88 -20.59
C LYS A 239 -0.87 2.74 -19.08
N ALA A 240 -1.80 3.31 -18.30
CA ALA A 240 -1.79 3.19 -16.86
C ALA A 240 -2.11 1.75 -16.41
N ALA A 241 -3.09 1.08 -17.04
CA ALA A 241 -3.37 -0.32 -16.77
C ALA A 241 -2.18 -1.22 -17.14
N ALA A 242 -1.54 -0.99 -18.28
CA ALA A 242 -0.33 -1.70 -18.67
C ALA A 242 0.79 -1.51 -17.63
N ALA A 243 1.04 -0.27 -17.19
CA ALA A 243 2.08 0.02 -16.19
C ALA A 243 1.84 -0.71 -14.85
N TYR A 244 0.60 -0.79 -14.35
CA TYR A 244 0.33 -1.54 -13.12
C TYR A 244 0.45 -3.05 -13.30
N ARG A 245 0.14 -3.60 -14.50
CA ARG A 245 0.40 -5.02 -14.82
C ARG A 245 1.90 -5.32 -14.91
N GLU A 246 2.69 -4.39 -15.48
CA GLU A 246 4.15 -4.50 -15.51
C GLU A 246 4.72 -4.46 -14.10
N LEU A 247 4.30 -3.50 -13.24
CA LEU A 247 4.71 -3.43 -11.86
C LEU A 247 4.37 -4.71 -11.07
N ALA A 248 3.16 -5.24 -11.26
CA ALA A 248 2.75 -6.50 -10.66
C ALA A 248 3.63 -7.66 -11.14
N GLY A 249 4.04 -7.65 -12.41
CA GLY A 249 4.98 -8.63 -12.98
C GLY A 249 6.37 -8.55 -12.36
N GLU A 250 6.90 -7.34 -12.17
CA GLU A 250 8.20 -7.14 -11.52
C GLU A 250 8.20 -7.63 -10.06
N ILE A 251 7.11 -7.38 -9.31
CA ILE A 251 6.99 -7.80 -7.90
C ILE A 251 6.80 -9.32 -7.80
N ASP A 252 5.93 -9.90 -8.62
CA ASP A 252 5.61 -11.32 -8.58
C ASP A 252 6.81 -12.21 -9.03
N ALA A 253 7.69 -11.69 -9.88
CA ALA A 253 8.92 -12.38 -10.29
C ALA A 253 9.95 -12.46 -9.13
N ASP A 254 10.11 -11.37 -8.37
CA ASP A 254 11.01 -11.32 -7.20
C ASP A 254 10.60 -12.35 -6.14
N ASP A 255 9.30 -12.42 -5.85
CA ASP A 255 8.78 -13.38 -4.86
C ASP A 255 9.00 -14.82 -5.30
N ALA A 256 8.94 -15.10 -6.60
CA ALA A 256 9.22 -16.42 -7.15
C ALA A 256 10.71 -16.80 -7.00
N GLU A 257 11.64 -15.85 -7.19
CA GLU A 257 13.07 -16.06 -7.01
C GLU A 257 13.42 -16.31 -5.54
N VAL A 258 12.88 -15.50 -4.62
CA VAL A 258 13.05 -15.68 -3.18
C VAL A 258 12.49 -17.03 -2.71
N ALA A 259 11.34 -17.46 -3.22
CA ALA A 259 10.74 -18.74 -2.89
C ALA A 259 11.54 -19.93 -3.46
N ALA A 260 12.24 -19.76 -4.57
CA ALA A 260 13.10 -20.77 -5.19
C ALA A 260 14.48 -20.91 -4.51
N GLY A 261 14.83 -20.00 -3.60
CA GLY A 261 16.10 -20.04 -2.85
C GLY A 261 17.33 -19.67 -3.67
N VAL A 262 17.15 -18.85 -4.69
CA VAL A 262 18.24 -18.31 -5.54
C VAL A 262 18.66 -16.93 -5.01
#